data_a7a64fd504c9115e4840fd9692c33b3a
#
_entry.id   a7a64fd504c9115e4840fd9692c33b3a
#
_cell.length_a   1.000
_cell.length_b   1.000
_cell.length_c   1.000
_cell.angle_alpha   90.00
_cell.angle_beta   90.00
_cell.angle_gamma   90.00
#
_symmetry.space_group_name_H-M   'P 1'
#
loop_
_entity.id
_entity.type
_entity.pdbx_description
1 polymer ?
#
loop_
_entity_poly.entity_id
_entity_poly.type
_entity_poly.pdbx_seq_one_letter_code
_entity_poly.pdbx_strand_id
1 'polypeptide(L)'
;MSEEQIKHVIFKILRRIAPESDPSRLAPDENIRRALDIDSFDALNFFIHLHEELGVNIPESDYGQLNTLSEMLDYLSVHIG
;
A
#
# COMPACT_ATOMS: atom_id res chain seq x y z
N MET A 1 -11.93 8.90 -6.42
CA MET A 1 -10.69 8.34 -7.00
C MET A 1 -10.97 6.93 -7.47
N SER A 2 -10.54 6.57 -8.67
CA SER A 2 -10.76 5.22 -9.19
C SER A 2 -9.78 4.22 -8.58
N GLU A 3 -10.12 2.93 -8.67
CA GLU A 3 -9.23 1.87 -8.19
C GLU A 3 -7.87 1.93 -8.90
N GLU A 4 -7.86 2.22 -10.20
CA GLU A 4 -6.62 2.36 -10.96
C GLU A 4 -5.76 3.52 -10.45
N GLN A 5 -6.37 4.62 -10.07
CA GLN A 5 -5.64 5.75 -9.50
C GLN A 5 -5.06 5.43 -8.14
N ILE A 6 -5.81 4.73 -7.29
CA ILE A 6 -5.33 4.28 -5.97
C ILE A 6 -4.15 3.32 -6.14
N LYS A 7 -4.27 2.38 -7.06
CA LYS A 7 -3.22 1.42 -7.37
C LYS A 7 -1.95 2.11 -7.84
N HIS A 8 -2.11 3.14 -8.68
CA HIS A 8 -0.97 3.93 -9.18
C HIS A 8 -0.22 4.60 -8.02
N VAL A 9 -0.94 5.17 -7.06
CA VAL A 9 -0.34 5.79 -5.88
C VAL A 9 0.40 4.76 -5.04
N ILE A 10 -0.22 3.59 -4.81
CA ILE A 10 0.41 2.50 -4.06
C ILE A 10 1.74 2.10 -4.71
N PHE A 11 1.73 1.89 -6.02
CA PHE A 11 2.93 1.48 -6.75
C PHE A 11 4.01 2.56 -6.71
N LYS A 12 3.63 3.82 -6.83
CA LYS A 12 4.56 4.94 -6.75
C LYS A 12 5.30 4.95 -5.42
N ILE A 13 4.56 4.76 -4.32
CA ILE A 13 5.14 4.74 -2.99
C ILE A 13 6.04 3.52 -2.81
N LEU A 14 5.59 2.35 -3.27
CA LEU A 14 6.39 1.12 -3.15
C LEU A 14 7.70 1.22 -3.92
N ARG A 15 7.71 1.88 -5.07
CA ARG A 15 8.95 2.08 -5.83
C ARG A 15 9.93 2.98 -5.11
N ARG A 16 9.44 3.90 -4.29
CA ARG A 16 10.30 4.76 -3.49
C ARG A 16 10.89 4.04 -2.28
N ILE A 17 10.11 3.14 -1.68
CA ILE A 17 10.52 2.39 -0.49
C ILE A 17 11.39 1.20 -0.86
N ALA A 18 11.04 0.50 -1.94
CA ALA A 18 11.75 -0.69 -2.41
C ALA A 18 12.14 -0.53 -3.88
N PRO A 19 13.12 0.35 -4.19
CA PRO A 19 13.44 0.69 -5.59
C PRO A 19 14.00 -0.47 -6.41
N GLU A 20 14.48 -1.53 -5.76
CA GLU A 20 15.01 -2.70 -6.44
C GLU A 20 13.92 -3.70 -6.84
N SER A 21 12.68 -3.47 -6.39
CA SER A 21 11.57 -4.37 -6.65
C SER A 21 10.61 -3.75 -7.66
N ASP A 22 9.85 -4.60 -8.34
CA ASP A 22 8.85 -4.16 -9.31
C ASP A 22 7.44 -4.46 -8.77
N PRO A 23 6.73 -3.45 -8.22
CA PRO A 23 5.39 -3.67 -7.68
C PRO A 23 4.38 -4.17 -8.70
N SER A 24 4.60 -3.92 -9.99
CA SER A 24 3.67 -4.36 -11.04
C SER A 24 3.62 -5.88 -11.17
N ARG A 25 4.59 -6.58 -10.59
CA ARG A 25 4.63 -8.04 -10.60
C ARG A 25 3.89 -8.68 -9.44
N LEU A 26 3.39 -7.88 -8.51
CA LEU A 26 2.64 -8.40 -7.37
C LEU A 26 1.32 -9.02 -7.81
N ALA A 27 1.06 -10.24 -7.35
CA ALA A 27 -0.27 -10.83 -7.45
C ALA A 27 -1.19 -10.12 -6.46
N PRO A 28 -2.49 -9.97 -6.76
CA PRO A 28 -3.40 -9.25 -5.87
C PRO A 28 -3.52 -9.83 -4.46
N ASP A 29 -3.31 -11.12 -4.30
CA ASP A 29 -3.40 -11.82 -3.01
C ASP A 29 -2.05 -12.10 -2.37
N GLU A 30 -0.97 -11.58 -2.94
CA GLU A 30 0.37 -11.78 -2.45
C GLU A 30 0.67 -10.82 -1.29
N ASN A 31 1.36 -11.32 -0.25
CA ASN A 31 1.77 -10.46 0.86
C ASN A 31 2.86 -9.50 0.39
N ILE A 32 2.58 -8.21 0.44
CA ILE A 32 3.45 -7.17 -0.11
C ILE A 32 4.79 -7.10 0.65
N ARG A 33 4.75 -7.14 1.97
CA ARG A 33 5.98 -7.05 2.77
C ARG A 33 6.92 -8.21 2.49
N ARG A 34 6.36 -9.40 2.33
CA ARG A 34 7.14 -10.60 2.03
C ARG A 34 7.67 -10.57 0.61
N ALA A 35 6.82 -10.18 -0.34
CA ALA A 35 7.18 -10.17 -1.75
C ALA A 35 8.29 -9.16 -2.07
N LEU A 36 8.23 -7.98 -1.43
CA LEU A 36 9.18 -6.89 -1.68
C LEU A 36 10.25 -6.77 -0.59
N ASP A 37 10.27 -7.68 0.36
CA ASP A 37 11.23 -7.69 1.48
C ASP A 37 11.24 -6.37 2.24
N ILE A 38 10.04 -5.91 2.59
CA ILE A 38 9.83 -4.64 3.31
C ILE A 38 9.78 -4.94 4.81
N ASP A 39 10.63 -4.28 5.60
CA ASP A 39 10.62 -4.44 7.05
C ASP A 39 9.55 -3.55 7.71
N SER A 40 9.46 -3.63 9.05
CA SER A 40 8.46 -2.89 9.81
C SER A 40 8.61 -1.38 9.68
N PHE A 41 9.84 -0.90 9.60
CA PHE A 41 10.12 0.52 9.46
C PHE A 41 9.65 1.03 8.10
N ASP A 42 9.96 0.30 7.04
CA ASP A 42 9.53 0.67 5.69
C ASP A 42 8.02 0.58 5.54
N ALA A 43 7.38 -0.41 6.20
CA ALA A 43 5.93 -0.53 6.19
C ALA A 43 5.27 0.69 6.85
N LEU A 44 5.84 1.16 7.97
CA LEU A 44 5.34 2.36 8.62
C LEU A 44 5.46 3.57 7.71
N ASN A 45 6.59 3.74 7.05
CA ASN A 45 6.80 4.83 6.10
C ASN A 45 5.82 4.75 4.94
N PHE A 46 5.51 3.55 4.48
CA PHE A 46 4.52 3.35 3.43
C PHE A 46 3.15 3.89 3.83
N PHE A 47 2.70 3.59 5.05
CA PHE A 47 1.41 4.09 5.53
C PHE A 47 1.41 5.60 5.73
N ILE A 48 2.53 6.18 6.16
CA ILE A 48 2.67 7.63 6.28
C ILE A 48 2.53 8.28 4.90
N HIS A 49 3.18 7.73 3.89
CA HIS A 49 3.07 8.25 2.52
C HIS A 49 1.67 8.10 1.94
N LEU A 50 0.97 6.99 2.26
CA LEU A 50 -0.41 6.82 1.85
C LEU A 50 -1.29 7.92 2.45
N HIS A 51 -1.10 8.24 3.72
CA HIS A 51 -1.82 9.31 4.37
C HIS A 51 -1.57 10.65 3.67
N GLU A 52 -0.32 10.95 3.37
CA GLU A 52 0.05 12.21 2.71
C GLU A 52 -0.54 12.32 1.31
N GLU A 53 -0.49 11.24 0.53
CA GLU A 53 -0.92 11.25 -0.88
C GLU A 53 -2.44 11.19 -1.03
N LEU A 54 -3.11 10.41 -0.18
CA LEU A 54 -4.54 10.13 -0.33
C LEU A 54 -5.42 10.84 0.71
N GLY A 55 -4.82 11.42 1.73
CA GLY A 55 -5.58 12.05 2.81
C GLY A 55 -6.35 11.06 3.66
N VAL A 56 -6.02 9.77 3.61
CA VAL A 56 -6.70 8.72 4.37
C VAL A 56 -5.97 8.52 5.68
N ASN A 57 -6.71 8.62 6.79
CA ASN A 57 -6.15 8.35 8.11
C ASN A 57 -6.28 6.85 8.40
N ILE A 58 -5.14 6.14 8.42
CA ILE A 58 -5.10 4.70 8.68
C ILE A 58 -4.63 4.49 10.11
N PRO A 59 -5.51 4.08 11.03
CA PRO A 59 -5.07 3.78 12.39
C PRO A 59 -4.20 2.53 12.42
N GLU A 60 -3.24 2.50 13.35
CA GLU A 60 -2.31 1.39 13.47
C GLU A 60 -3.03 0.04 13.66
N SER A 61 -4.17 0.06 14.36
CA SER A 61 -4.97 -1.14 14.56
C SER A 61 -5.47 -1.77 13.26
N ASP A 62 -5.52 -1.00 12.16
CA ASP A 62 -5.98 -1.48 10.86
C ASP A 62 -4.85 -1.99 9.97
N TYR A 63 -3.60 -1.84 10.38
CA TYR A 63 -2.46 -2.25 9.55
C TYR A 63 -2.50 -3.73 9.17
N GLY A 64 -3.04 -4.58 10.04
CA GLY A 64 -3.18 -6.00 9.77
C GLY A 64 -4.15 -6.35 8.65
N GLN A 65 -4.97 -5.39 8.23
CA GLN A 65 -5.92 -5.55 7.12
C GLN A 65 -5.35 -5.08 5.77
N LEU A 66 -4.07 -4.73 5.73
CA LEU A 66 -3.45 -4.11 4.58
C LEU A 66 -2.20 -4.87 4.13
N ASN A 67 -2.30 -6.20 4.07
CA ASN A 67 -1.16 -7.06 3.76
C ASN A 67 -1.02 -7.37 2.28
N THR A 68 -2.10 -7.30 1.52
CA THR A 68 -2.09 -7.58 0.09
C THR A 68 -2.61 -6.39 -0.70
N LEU A 69 -2.31 -6.37 -2.00
CA LEU A 69 -2.82 -5.31 -2.88
C LEU A 69 -4.36 -5.29 -2.89
N SER A 70 -4.96 -6.46 -2.94
CA SER A 70 -6.43 -6.59 -2.93
C SER A 70 -7.02 -6.00 -1.65
N GLU A 71 -6.44 -6.32 -0.49
CA GLU A 71 -6.88 -5.76 0.78
C GLU A 71 -6.72 -4.25 0.84
N MET A 72 -5.60 -3.73 0.34
CA MET A 72 -5.36 -2.29 0.29
C MET A 72 -6.38 -1.57 -0.58
N LEU A 73 -6.66 -2.11 -1.76
CA LEU A 73 -7.63 -1.50 -2.67
C LEU A 73 -9.03 -1.49 -2.06
N ASP A 74 -9.44 -2.58 -1.43
CA ASP A 74 -10.75 -2.66 -0.77
C ASP A 74 -10.85 -1.65 0.37
N TYR A 75 -9.84 -1.60 1.22
CA TYR A 75 -9.82 -0.67 2.36
C TYR A 75 -9.84 0.78 1.90
N LEU A 76 -8.94 1.13 1.00
CA LEU A 76 -8.78 2.52 0.57
C LEU A 76 -9.97 3.02 -0.24
N SER A 77 -10.58 2.18 -1.08
CA SER A 77 -11.73 2.60 -1.85
C SER A 77 -12.94 2.95 -0.96
N VAL A 78 -13.07 2.28 0.18
CA VAL A 78 -14.12 2.59 1.16
C VAL A 78 -13.82 3.88 1.90
N HIS A 79 -12.56 4.11 2.28
CA HIS A 79 -12.17 5.22 3.14
C HIS A 79 -11.90 6.52 2.40
N ILE A 80 -11.59 6.46 1.13
CA ILE A 80 -11.42 7.67 0.29
C ILE A 80 -12.77 8.29 -0.04
N GLY A 81 -13.79 7.47 -0.12
CA GLY A 81 -15.16 7.90 -0.32
C GLY A 81 -15.42 8.69 -1.54
#